data_003c5431d0e20ff1c6d13ca01e7dbc24
#
_entry.id   003c5431d0e20ff1c6d13ca01e7dbc24
#
_cell.length_a   1.000
_cell.length_b   1.000
_cell.length_c   1.000
_cell.angle_alpha   90.00
_cell.angle_beta   90.00
_cell.angle_gamma   90.00
#
_symmetry.space_group_name_H-M   'P 1'
#
loop_
_entity.id
_entity.type
_entity.pdbx_description
1 polymer ?
#
loop_
_entity_poly.entity_id
_entity_poly.type
_entity_poly.pdbx_seq_one_letter_code
_entity_poly.pdbx_strand_id
1 'polypeptide(L)'
;MSDPRELTLTWTSPAPDLATVAPAGHLDYATSDALTDAVAALLADRPGLRELRIDCAGIEYCDSYGLSSLLMVRRRTRAADVELHLDNRVGSLERLLRVTNTLEHLAGADGPAREQKLDT
;
A
#
# COMPACT_ATOMS: atom_id res chain seq x y z
N MET A 1 8.88 4.19 23.82
CA MET A 1 7.70 3.38 23.56
C MET A 1 6.84 3.99 22.49
N SER A 2 6.43 3.21 21.51
CA SER A 2 5.69 3.77 20.39
C SER A 2 4.25 3.96 20.74
N ASP A 3 3.68 5.04 20.23
CA ASP A 3 2.25 5.26 20.28
C ASP A 3 1.64 4.41 19.16
N PRO A 4 0.66 3.55 19.43
CA PRO A 4 0.05 2.74 18.37
C PRO A 4 -0.60 3.59 17.27
N ARG A 5 -0.87 4.85 17.55
CA ARG A 5 -1.41 5.74 16.52
C ARG A 5 -0.32 6.28 15.59
N GLU A 6 0.92 6.07 15.92
CA GLU A 6 2.01 6.40 15.02
C GLU A 6 2.14 5.29 14.00
N LEU A 7 2.78 5.60 12.91
CA LEU A 7 3.03 4.62 11.88
C LEU A 7 4.52 4.33 11.82
N THR A 8 4.87 3.08 11.96
CA THR A 8 6.24 2.62 11.84
C THR A 8 6.37 1.87 10.52
N LEU A 9 7.40 2.18 9.75
CA LEU A 9 7.64 1.52 8.46
C LEU A 9 8.91 0.68 8.59
N THR A 10 8.76 -0.62 8.38
CA THR A 10 9.90 -1.54 8.40
C THR A 10 10.16 -2.04 6.99
N TRP A 11 11.37 -1.82 6.50
CA TRP A 11 11.74 -2.14 5.13
C TRP A 11 12.60 -3.37 5.06
N THR A 12 12.34 -4.21 4.08
CA THR A 12 13.22 -5.31 3.75
C THR A 12 13.35 -5.37 2.23
N SER A 13 14.44 -5.97 1.77
CA SER A 13 14.67 -6.11 0.34
C SER A 13 15.21 -7.51 0.07
N PRO A 14 14.32 -8.48 -0.12
CA PRO A 14 14.75 -9.87 -0.33
C PRO A 14 15.53 -10.07 -1.62
N ALA A 15 15.37 -9.17 -2.59
CA ALA A 15 16.07 -9.24 -3.86
C ALA A 15 16.35 -7.83 -4.34
N PRO A 16 17.30 -7.62 -5.25
CA PRO A 16 17.63 -6.27 -5.71
C PRO A 16 16.47 -5.52 -6.36
N ASP A 17 15.54 -6.24 -6.96
CA ASP A 17 14.41 -5.63 -7.66
C ASP A 17 13.11 -5.71 -6.87
N LEU A 18 13.16 -6.19 -5.64
CA LEU A 18 11.97 -6.37 -4.79
C LEU A 18 12.17 -5.69 -3.45
N ALA A 19 11.24 -4.85 -3.05
CA ALA A 19 11.23 -4.25 -1.73
C ALA A 19 9.90 -4.56 -1.05
N THR A 20 9.95 -4.74 0.26
CA THR A 20 8.77 -4.93 1.08
C THR A 20 8.78 -3.90 2.19
N VAL A 21 7.65 -3.27 2.42
CA VAL A 21 7.47 -2.39 3.56
C VAL A 21 6.32 -2.92 4.41
N ALA A 22 6.52 -2.92 5.72
CA ALA A 22 5.52 -3.38 6.67
C ALA A 22 5.12 -2.20 7.56
N PRO A 23 4.06 -1.48 7.20
CA PRO A 23 3.55 -0.42 8.07
C PRO A 23 2.90 -1.04 9.30
N ALA A 24 3.15 -0.45 10.45
CA ALA A 24 2.53 -0.90 11.69
C ALA A 24 1.98 0.30 12.41
N GLY A 25 0.71 0.21 12.82
CA GLY A 25 0.04 1.26 13.53
C GLY A 25 -1.15 1.79 12.76
N HIS A 26 -1.39 3.09 12.85
CA HIS A 26 -2.54 3.72 12.20
C HIS A 26 -2.11 4.39 10.91
N LEU A 27 -2.82 4.10 9.84
CA LEU A 27 -2.63 4.76 8.56
C LEU A 27 -3.80 5.71 8.38
N ASP A 28 -3.61 6.96 8.79
CA ASP A 28 -4.69 7.93 8.89
C ASP A 28 -4.22 9.31 8.46
N TYR A 29 -5.02 10.32 8.77
CA TYR A 29 -4.74 11.69 8.40
C TYR A 29 -3.34 12.13 8.85
N ALA A 30 -2.94 11.75 10.07
CA ALA A 30 -1.68 12.23 10.63
C ALA A 30 -0.47 11.51 10.04
N THR A 31 -0.64 10.31 9.49
CA THR A 31 0.47 9.46 9.09
C THR A 31 0.53 9.16 7.61
N SER A 32 -0.53 9.49 6.87
CA SER A 32 -0.63 9.08 5.47
C SER A 32 0.53 9.60 4.62
N ASP A 33 1.01 10.82 4.89
CA ASP A 33 2.10 11.38 4.11
C ASP A 33 3.41 10.63 4.35
N ALA A 34 3.59 10.06 5.54
CA ALA A 34 4.81 9.32 5.82
C ALA A 34 4.97 8.15 4.87
N LEU A 35 3.87 7.46 4.58
CA LEU A 35 3.93 6.33 3.67
C LEU A 35 4.19 6.78 2.24
N THR A 36 3.47 7.78 1.75
CA THR A 36 3.65 8.24 0.38
C THR A 36 5.05 8.83 0.17
N ASP A 37 5.56 9.57 1.14
CA ASP A 37 6.89 10.15 1.03
C ASP A 37 7.97 9.07 1.03
N ALA A 38 7.80 8.05 1.88
CA ALA A 38 8.77 6.97 1.95
C ALA A 38 8.80 6.19 0.63
N VAL A 39 7.65 5.94 0.04
CA VAL A 39 7.59 5.24 -1.24
C VAL A 39 8.20 6.11 -2.35
N ALA A 40 7.92 7.40 -2.35
CA ALA A 40 8.49 8.28 -3.36
C ALA A 40 10.01 8.28 -3.28
N ALA A 41 10.55 8.31 -2.06
CA ALA A 41 11.99 8.27 -1.86
C ALA A 41 12.58 6.94 -2.34
N LEU A 42 11.90 5.84 -2.05
CA LEU A 42 12.35 4.53 -2.50
C LEU A 42 12.42 4.46 -4.03
N LEU A 43 11.38 4.91 -4.70
CA LEU A 43 11.34 4.84 -6.16
C LEU A 43 12.41 5.71 -6.79
N ALA A 44 12.70 6.86 -6.20
CA ALA A 44 13.76 7.73 -6.70
C ALA A 44 15.14 7.12 -6.47
N ASP A 45 15.30 6.39 -5.36
CA ASP A 45 16.58 5.85 -4.97
C ASP A 45 16.90 4.52 -5.65
N ARG A 46 15.89 3.82 -6.13
CA ARG A 46 16.06 2.48 -6.68
C ARG A 46 15.38 2.35 -8.05
N PRO A 47 16.00 2.92 -9.08
CA PRO A 47 15.38 2.88 -10.41
C PRO A 47 15.27 1.46 -10.98
N GLY A 48 16.01 0.50 -10.45
CA GLY A 48 15.89 -0.89 -10.89
C GLY A 48 14.81 -1.69 -10.17
N LEU A 49 14.08 -1.07 -9.27
CA LEU A 49 13.03 -1.77 -8.54
C LEU A 49 11.90 -2.15 -9.49
N ARG A 50 11.42 -3.38 -9.39
CA ARG A 50 10.35 -3.87 -10.24
C ARG A 50 9.09 -4.24 -9.46
N GLU A 51 9.22 -4.46 -8.15
CA GLU A 51 8.09 -4.91 -7.36
C GLU A 51 8.18 -4.30 -5.97
N LEU A 52 7.06 -3.80 -5.47
CA LEU A 52 6.92 -3.31 -4.11
C LEU A 52 5.77 -4.04 -3.46
N ARG A 53 6.02 -4.65 -2.31
CA ARG A 53 4.98 -5.29 -1.53
C ARG A 53 4.77 -4.52 -0.25
N ILE A 54 3.52 -4.28 0.08
CA ILE A 54 3.15 -3.66 1.35
C ILE A 54 2.49 -4.73 2.20
N ASP A 55 3.16 -5.10 3.29
CA ASP A 55 2.61 -6.08 4.22
C ASP A 55 1.69 -5.33 5.18
N CYS A 56 0.40 -5.55 5.02
CA CYS A 56 -0.62 -4.80 5.74
C CYS A 56 -0.99 -5.40 7.08
N ALA A 57 -0.34 -6.49 7.49
CA ALA A 57 -0.72 -7.20 8.71
C ALA A 57 -0.65 -6.33 9.95
N GLY A 58 0.26 -5.35 9.98
CA GLY A 58 0.43 -4.48 11.15
C GLY A 58 -0.41 -3.22 11.14
N ILE A 59 -1.20 -3.00 10.09
CA ILE A 59 -2.06 -1.81 10.05
C ILE A 59 -3.25 -2.06 10.94
N GLU A 60 -3.35 -1.28 12.04
CA GLU A 60 -4.41 -1.48 13.01
C GLU A 60 -5.65 -0.67 12.68
N TYR A 61 -5.49 0.41 11.94
CA TYR A 61 -6.59 1.28 11.58
C TYR A 61 -6.24 2.02 10.29
N CYS A 62 -7.23 2.18 9.43
CA CYS A 62 -7.05 2.91 8.18
C CYS A 62 -8.32 3.71 7.92
N ASP A 63 -8.16 5.02 7.71
CA ASP A 63 -9.29 5.87 7.35
C ASP A 63 -9.21 6.28 5.88
N SER A 64 -10.05 7.20 5.48
CA SER A 64 -10.08 7.62 4.07
C SER A 64 -8.79 8.31 3.65
N TYR A 65 -8.09 8.97 4.57
CA TYR A 65 -6.79 9.56 4.25
C TYR A 65 -5.75 8.47 4.04
N GLY A 66 -5.81 7.42 4.85
CA GLY A 66 -4.94 6.27 4.65
C GLY A 66 -5.21 5.58 3.33
N LEU A 67 -6.49 5.44 2.97
CA LEU A 67 -6.84 4.88 1.68
C LEU A 67 -6.30 5.75 0.54
N SER A 68 -6.43 7.07 0.68
CA SER A 68 -5.90 7.98 -0.33
C SER A 68 -4.39 7.84 -0.49
N SER A 69 -3.68 7.60 0.61
CA SER A 69 -2.23 7.41 0.52
C SER A 69 -1.90 6.13 -0.24
N LEU A 70 -2.68 5.07 -0.03
CA LEU A 70 -2.45 3.83 -0.78
C LEU A 70 -2.73 4.03 -2.27
N LEU A 71 -3.74 4.82 -2.61
CA LEU A 71 -4.02 5.13 -4.00
C LEU A 71 -2.90 5.96 -4.61
N MET A 72 -2.33 6.88 -3.84
CA MET A 72 -1.19 7.66 -4.31
C MET A 72 0.04 6.77 -4.52
N VAL A 73 0.27 5.82 -3.62
CA VAL A 73 1.35 4.85 -3.79
C VAL A 73 1.14 4.08 -5.09
N ARG A 74 -0.08 3.68 -5.36
CA ARG A 74 -0.39 2.98 -6.61
C ARG A 74 -0.05 3.82 -7.82
N ARG A 75 -0.40 5.10 -7.80
CA ARG A 75 -0.08 5.99 -8.92
C ARG A 75 1.42 6.11 -9.12
N ARG A 76 2.17 6.25 -8.04
CA ARG A 76 3.60 6.42 -8.13
C ARG A 76 4.29 5.14 -8.60
N THR A 77 3.88 3.99 -8.11
CA THR A 77 4.47 2.74 -8.55
C THR A 77 4.16 2.48 -10.00
N ARG A 78 2.94 2.80 -10.42
CA ARG A 78 2.54 2.62 -11.81
C ARG A 78 3.35 3.53 -12.73
N ALA A 79 3.57 4.78 -12.33
CA ALA A 79 4.36 5.71 -13.13
C ALA A 79 5.81 5.27 -13.23
N ALA A 80 6.31 4.54 -12.24
CA ALA A 80 7.68 4.04 -12.22
C ALA A 80 7.80 2.63 -12.81
N ASP A 81 6.69 2.07 -13.29
CA ASP A 81 6.64 0.72 -13.84
C ASP A 81 7.01 -0.32 -12.79
N VAL A 82 6.54 -0.13 -11.58
CA VAL A 82 6.76 -1.03 -10.46
C VAL A 82 5.44 -1.69 -10.11
N GLU A 83 5.47 -3.01 -9.94
CA GLU A 83 4.29 -3.77 -9.58
C GLU A 83 4.02 -3.61 -8.09
N LEU A 84 2.79 -3.31 -7.72
CA LEU A 84 2.41 -3.11 -6.32
C LEU A 84 1.53 -4.25 -5.85
N HIS A 85 1.84 -4.78 -4.67
CA HIS A 85 1.01 -5.80 -4.03
C HIS A 85 0.71 -5.38 -2.59
N LEU A 86 -0.53 -5.58 -2.17
CA LEU A 86 -0.94 -5.35 -0.79
C LEU A 86 -1.18 -6.72 -0.16
N ASP A 87 -0.26 -7.15 0.68
CA ASP A 87 -0.30 -8.47 1.29
C ASP A 87 -0.94 -8.41 2.67
N ASN A 88 -1.59 -9.50 3.07
CA ASN A 88 -2.10 -9.68 4.43
C ASN A 88 -3.04 -8.55 4.87
N ARG A 89 -3.95 -8.15 4.01
CA ARG A 89 -4.88 -7.08 4.35
C ARG A 89 -5.75 -7.51 5.53
N VAL A 90 -5.79 -6.66 6.56
CA VAL A 90 -6.58 -6.94 7.75
C VAL A 90 -8.02 -6.49 7.55
N GLY A 91 -8.89 -6.91 8.46
CA GLY A 91 -10.31 -6.73 8.29
C GLY A 91 -10.77 -5.31 8.05
N SER A 92 -10.24 -4.34 8.79
CA SER A 92 -10.67 -2.96 8.62
C SER A 92 -10.23 -2.39 7.28
N LEU A 93 -9.03 -2.71 6.84
CA LEU A 93 -8.55 -2.25 5.55
C LEU A 93 -9.31 -2.94 4.42
N GLU A 94 -9.49 -4.25 4.54
CA GLU A 94 -10.22 -5.00 3.54
C GLU A 94 -11.63 -4.47 3.39
N ARG A 95 -12.29 -4.18 4.52
CA ARG A 95 -13.64 -3.65 4.48
C ARG A 95 -13.69 -2.28 3.83
N LEU A 96 -12.72 -1.42 4.14
CA LEU A 96 -12.67 -0.09 3.56
C LEU A 96 -12.50 -0.15 2.05
N LEU A 97 -11.62 -1.03 1.59
CA LEU A 97 -11.41 -1.20 0.16
C LEU A 97 -12.66 -1.69 -0.54
N ARG A 98 -13.38 -2.61 0.09
CA ARG A 98 -14.61 -3.12 -0.50
C ARG A 98 -15.71 -2.08 -0.53
N VAL A 99 -15.88 -1.36 0.59
CA VAL A 99 -16.94 -0.37 0.70
C VAL A 99 -16.74 0.76 -0.30
N THR A 100 -15.50 1.16 -0.50
CA THR A 100 -15.20 2.26 -1.41
C THR A 100 -15.01 1.79 -2.84
N ASN A 101 -15.09 0.48 -3.08
CA ASN A 101 -14.96 -0.09 -4.41
C ASN A 101 -13.59 0.17 -5.04
N THR A 102 -12.57 0.21 -4.20
CA THR A 102 -11.21 0.48 -4.67
C THR A 102 -10.32 -0.74 -4.64
N LEU A 103 -10.84 -1.89 -4.19
CA LEU A 103 -10.03 -3.09 -4.09
C LEU A 103 -9.39 -3.47 -5.42
N GLU A 104 -10.14 -3.35 -6.50
CA GLU A 104 -9.62 -3.68 -7.80
C GLU A 104 -8.46 -2.81 -8.21
N HIS A 105 -8.48 -1.55 -7.80
CA HIS A 105 -7.41 -0.63 -8.16
C HIS A 105 -6.13 -0.95 -7.40
N LEU A 106 -6.24 -1.44 -6.19
CA LEU A 106 -5.07 -1.65 -5.34
C LEU A 106 -4.57 -3.08 -5.36
N ALA A 107 -5.48 -4.03 -5.49
CA ALA A 107 -5.13 -5.43 -5.49
C ALA A 107 -5.47 -6.09 -6.80
N GLY A 108 -5.97 -5.33 -7.74
CA GLY A 108 -6.53 -5.88 -8.94
C GLY A 108 -5.52 -6.49 -9.87
N ALA A 109 -4.26 -6.14 -9.71
CA ALA A 109 -3.25 -6.75 -10.52
C ALA A 109 -3.29 -8.25 -10.40
N ASP A 110 -3.74 -8.70 -9.25
CA ASP A 110 -3.84 -10.10 -9.03
C ASP A 110 -5.12 -10.61 -9.54
N GLY A 111 -6.01 -9.73 -9.92
CA GLY A 111 -7.32 -10.16 -9.97
C GLY A 111 -7.92 -10.38 -11.27
N PRO A 112 -8.25 -11.56 -11.48
CA PRO A 112 -9.21 -11.82 -12.49
C PRO A 112 -10.54 -11.18 -12.17
N ALA A 113 -10.72 -10.86 -10.92
CA ALA A 113 -11.99 -10.29 -10.51
C ALA A 113 -12.31 -8.99 -11.21
N ARG A 114 -11.32 -8.32 -11.70
CA ARG A 114 -11.63 -7.05 -12.29
C ARG A 114 -12.37 -7.17 -13.59
N GLU A 115 -12.39 -8.32 -14.15
CA GLU A 115 -13.17 -8.46 -15.32
C GLU A 115 -14.58 -8.51 -15.09
N GLN A 116 -14.91 -8.97 -13.95
CA GLN A 116 -16.25 -9.06 -13.71
C GLN A 116 -16.77 -7.78 -13.37
N LYS A 117 -16.14 -7.09 -13.28
CA LYS A 117 -16.56 -6.07 -12.94
C LYS A 117 -16.95 -5.19 -13.68
N LEU A 118 -16.67 -5.37 -14.33
CA LEU A 118 -17.01 -4.60 -14.79
C LEU A 118 -18.15 -4.35 -14.90
N ASP A 119 -18.47 -4.86 -14.69
CA ASP A 119 -19.56 -4.70 -14.49
C ASP A 119 -19.97 -4.15 -13.71
N THR A 120 -19.72 -4.05 -13.62
CA THR A 120 -20.09 -3.45 -12.87
C THR A 120 -19.98 -2.72 -12.74
#